data_87e2bd49319588adf6bd2f34a53d20f1
#
_entry.id   87e2bd49319588adf6bd2f34a53d20f1
#
_cell.length_a   1.000
_cell.length_b   1.000
_cell.length_c   1.000
_cell.angle_alpha   90.00
_cell.angle_beta   90.00
_cell.angle_gamma   90.00
#
_symmetry.space_group_name_H-M   'P 1'
#
loop_
_entity.id
_entity.type
_entity.pdbx_description
1 polymer ?
#
loop_
_entity_poly.entity_id
_entity_poly.type
_entity_poly.pdbx_seq_one_letter_code
_entity_poly.pdbx_strand_id
1 'polypeptide(L)'
;MKIYILETDIDNYKGCYIKNKETDRKILLQFNKGIEISIPSDFQLEYDRDSNNPAGDICECYDCRGFFMNKKCMALLSDISQINIRFVPLNDDFVLLNNLTVLDCLDRKKTKYKYFENDILGVEQYYFKENNYPPLFQVKLQNQLIIRDYFVTDEFIDIVNRNNIKGLKFKEIWDSDMK
;
A
#
# COMPACT_ATOMS: atom_id res chain seq x y z
N MET A 1 -3.29 19.48 -6.80
CA MET A 1 -2.87 18.06 -6.76
C MET A 1 -3.01 17.54 -5.36
N LYS A 2 -3.66 16.42 -5.22
CA LYS A 2 -3.89 15.81 -3.91
C LYS A 2 -3.11 14.52 -3.74
N ILE A 3 -2.76 14.19 -2.50
CA ILE A 3 -2.13 12.94 -2.11
C ILE A 3 -2.96 12.28 -1.01
N TYR A 4 -3.13 10.98 -1.14
CA TYR A 4 -3.94 10.17 -0.27
C TYR A 4 -3.13 8.99 0.28
N ILE A 5 -3.48 8.51 1.46
CA ILE A 5 -3.08 7.19 1.93
C ILE A 5 -4.06 6.17 1.35
N LEU A 6 -3.50 5.10 0.76
CA LEU A 6 -4.25 3.94 0.33
C LEU A 6 -4.57 3.07 1.55
N GLU A 7 -5.83 2.88 1.80
CA GLU A 7 -6.34 2.03 2.88
C GLU A 7 -7.27 0.95 2.29
N THR A 8 -7.48 -0.13 3.02
CA THR A 8 -8.49 -1.11 2.65
C THR A 8 -9.83 -0.79 3.30
N ASP A 9 -10.90 -1.05 2.59
CA ASP A 9 -12.26 -0.86 3.07
C ASP A 9 -12.74 -2.07 3.88
N ILE A 10 -12.14 -2.26 5.07
CA ILE A 10 -12.43 -3.38 5.97
C ILE A 10 -13.85 -3.38 6.52
N ASP A 11 -14.55 -2.24 6.47
CA ASP A 11 -15.95 -2.13 6.91
C ASP A 11 -16.90 -2.82 5.93
N ASN A 12 -16.55 -2.85 4.65
CA ASN A 12 -17.38 -3.39 3.57
C ASN A 12 -16.82 -4.66 2.93
N TYR A 13 -15.50 -4.92 3.09
CA TYR A 13 -14.82 -6.06 2.47
C TYR A 13 -13.95 -6.77 3.49
N LYS A 14 -13.88 -8.10 3.39
CA LYS A 14 -13.02 -8.89 4.26
C LYS A 14 -11.55 -8.79 3.84
N GLY A 15 -10.69 -8.79 4.82
CA GLY A 15 -9.25 -8.94 4.63
C GLY A 15 -8.81 -10.39 4.55
N CYS A 16 -7.52 -10.62 4.66
CA CYS A 16 -6.94 -11.95 4.67
C CYS A 16 -5.88 -12.11 5.76
N TYR A 17 -5.54 -13.35 6.04
CA TYR A 17 -4.50 -13.77 6.98
C TYR A 17 -3.51 -14.71 6.31
N ILE A 18 -2.32 -14.79 6.87
CA ILE A 18 -1.34 -15.80 6.50
C ILE A 18 -1.72 -17.10 7.20
N LYS A 19 -1.85 -18.17 6.42
CA LYS A 19 -2.27 -19.46 6.94
C LYS A 19 -1.20 -20.11 7.83
N ASN A 20 0.07 -19.94 7.49
CA ASN A 20 1.19 -20.54 8.24
C ASN A 20 2.13 -19.46 8.78
N LYS A 21 1.75 -18.86 9.92
CA LYS A 21 2.42 -17.69 10.50
C LYS A 21 3.86 -17.96 10.97
N GLU A 22 4.21 -19.19 11.32
CA GLU A 22 5.52 -19.51 11.89
C GLU A 22 6.63 -19.56 10.83
N THR A 23 6.33 -20.10 9.65
CA THR A 23 7.30 -20.21 8.55
C THR A 23 7.50 -18.89 7.81
N ASP A 24 6.49 -18.04 7.80
CA ASP A 24 6.44 -16.88 6.89
C ASP A 24 6.87 -15.56 7.56
N ARG A 25 7.19 -15.57 8.86
CA ARG A 25 7.53 -14.36 9.63
C ARG A 25 8.71 -13.58 9.04
N LYS A 26 9.70 -14.23 8.46
CA LYS A 26 10.84 -13.55 7.84
C LYS A 26 10.45 -12.79 6.57
N ILE A 27 9.50 -13.33 5.84
CA ILE A 27 8.97 -12.70 4.61
C ILE A 27 8.16 -11.47 4.98
N LEU A 28 7.36 -11.55 6.05
CA LEU A 28 6.55 -10.43 6.54
C LEU A 28 7.35 -9.17 6.80
N LEU A 29 8.61 -9.33 7.23
CA LEU A 29 9.52 -8.21 7.49
C LEU A 29 10.03 -7.55 6.20
N GLN A 30 9.81 -8.14 5.03
CA GLN A 30 10.25 -7.61 3.74
C GLN A 30 9.16 -6.78 3.05
N PHE A 31 7.89 -6.98 3.43
CA PHE A 31 6.78 -6.23 2.83
C PHE A 31 6.93 -4.72 3.06
N ASN A 32 6.51 -3.97 2.06
CA ASN A 32 6.46 -2.51 2.10
C ASN A 32 7.82 -1.82 2.34
N LYS A 33 8.91 -2.42 1.86
CA LYS A 33 10.26 -1.84 1.93
C LYS A 33 10.78 -1.28 0.60
N GLY A 34 9.96 -1.32 -0.44
CA GLY A 34 10.37 -0.87 -1.78
C GLY A 34 11.47 -1.75 -2.40
N ILE A 35 11.58 -3.02 -1.99
CA ILE A 35 12.52 -4.00 -2.52
C ILE A 35 11.78 -5.15 -3.19
N GLU A 36 12.46 -5.85 -4.09
CA GLU A 36 11.91 -7.08 -4.66
C GLU A 36 11.77 -8.16 -3.58
N ILE A 37 10.60 -8.81 -3.57
CA ILE A 37 10.27 -9.87 -2.63
C ILE A 37 10.16 -11.18 -3.39
N SER A 38 10.81 -12.22 -2.85
CA SER A 38 10.61 -13.60 -3.27
C SER A 38 9.73 -14.29 -2.24
N ILE A 39 8.61 -14.83 -2.69
CA ILE A 39 7.66 -15.53 -1.83
C ILE A 39 7.82 -17.03 -2.03
N PRO A 40 7.95 -17.85 -0.96
CA PRO A 40 7.98 -19.29 -1.07
C PRO A 40 6.72 -19.84 -1.74
N SER A 41 6.88 -20.96 -2.44
CA SER A 41 5.79 -21.63 -3.15
C SER A 41 4.70 -22.19 -2.25
N ASP A 42 5.01 -22.40 -0.97
CA ASP A 42 4.11 -22.89 0.07
C ASP A 42 3.44 -21.78 0.88
N PHE A 43 3.74 -20.51 0.58
CA PHE A 43 3.08 -19.35 1.18
C PHE A 43 1.61 -19.33 0.81
N GLN A 44 0.73 -19.30 1.80
CA GLN A 44 -0.72 -19.33 1.59
C GLN A 44 -1.43 -18.22 2.37
N LEU A 45 -2.37 -17.59 1.69
CA LEU A 45 -3.33 -16.68 2.30
C LEU A 45 -4.70 -17.33 2.37
N GLU A 46 -5.47 -16.93 3.37
CA GLU A 46 -6.89 -17.24 3.45
C GLU A 46 -7.68 -15.98 3.82
N TYR A 47 -8.87 -15.85 3.26
CA TYR A 47 -9.77 -14.78 3.65
C TYR A 47 -10.22 -14.94 5.10
N ASP A 48 -10.46 -13.78 5.74
CA ASP A 48 -11.05 -13.75 7.09
C ASP A 48 -12.39 -14.49 7.10
N ARG A 49 -12.44 -15.62 7.83
CA ARG A 49 -13.60 -16.48 7.91
C ARG A 49 -14.66 -15.93 8.87
N ASP A 50 -14.24 -15.09 9.81
CA ASP A 50 -15.13 -14.50 10.82
C ASP A 50 -15.85 -13.27 10.27
N SER A 51 -15.38 -12.71 9.15
CA SER A 51 -16.04 -11.62 8.45
C SER A 51 -17.15 -12.12 7.52
N ASN A 52 -18.35 -11.58 7.69
CA ASN A 52 -19.48 -11.80 6.79
C ASN A 52 -19.41 -10.94 5.50
N ASN A 53 -18.45 -10.01 5.41
CA ASN A 53 -18.30 -9.14 4.25
C ASN A 53 -17.86 -9.93 3.01
N PRO A 54 -18.22 -9.47 1.80
CA PRO A 54 -17.72 -10.07 0.57
C PRO A 54 -16.21 -9.86 0.41
N ALA A 55 -15.55 -10.65 -0.44
CA ALA A 55 -14.20 -10.39 -0.87
C ALA A 55 -14.17 -9.18 -1.82
N GLY A 56 -13.21 -8.27 -1.62
CA GLY A 56 -12.92 -7.20 -2.58
C GLY A 56 -12.02 -7.69 -3.72
N ASP A 57 -11.79 -6.82 -4.70
CA ASP A 57 -10.78 -7.07 -5.74
C ASP A 57 -9.35 -6.92 -5.18
N ILE A 58 -9.21 -6.08 -4.15
CA ILE A 58 -7.99 -5.89 -3.36
C ILE A 58 -8.35 -6.06 -1.88
N CYS A 59 -7.48 -6.73 -1.14
CA CYS A 59 -7.58 -6.86 0.32
C CYS A 59 -6.22 -6.62 0.98
N GLU A 60 -6.22 -6.27 2.25
CA GLU A 60 -5.03 -6.22 3.08
C GLU A 60 -4.85 -7.51 3.86
N CYS A 61 -3.62 -7.97 3.96
CA CYS A 61 -3.26 -9.00 4.91
C CYS A 61 -2.98 -8.37 6.28
N TYR A 62 -3.77 -8.73 7.27
CA TYR A 62 -3.66 -8.19 8.63
C TYR A 62 -2.33 -8.51 9.31
N ASP A 63 -1.68 -9.61 8.91
CA ASP A 63 -0.40 -10.04 9.49
C ASP A 63 0.81 -9.22 8.98
N CYS A 64 0.74 -8.67 7.76
CA CYS A 64 1.90 -8.01 7.12
C CYS A 64 1.61 -6.64 6.50
N ARG A 65 0.37 -6.19 6.50
CA ARG A 65 -0.08 -4.97 5.82
C ARG A 65 0.24 -4.94 4.32
N GLY A 66 0.41 -6.11 3.70
CA GLY A 66 0.57 -6.23 2.25
C GLY A 66 -0.77 -6.14 1.56
N PHE A 67 -0.80 -5.53 0.38
CA PHE A 67 -1.99 -5.49 -0.47
C PHE A 67 -1.97 -6.66 -1.42
N PHE A 68 -3.02 -7.45 -1.38
CA PHE A 68 -3.23 -8.61 -2.25
C PHE A 68 -4.45 -8.40 -3.11
N MET A 69 -4.38 -8.83 -4.35
CA MET A 69 -5.42 -8.58 -5.33
C MET A 69 -5.73 -9.83 -6.15
N ASN A 70 -6.89 -9.84 -6.78
CA ASN A 70 -7.21 -10.84 -7.78
C ASN A 70 -6.52 -10.56 -9.14
N LYS A 71 -6.46 -11.57 -10.01
CA LYS A 71 -5.80 -11.47 -11.32
C LYS A 71 -6.44 -10.41 -12.24
N LYS A 72 -7.74 -10.17 -12.11
CA LYS A 72 -8.44 -9.13 -12.86
C LYS A 72 -7.94 -7.75 -12.48
N CYS A 73 -7.85 -7.48 -11.19
CA CYS A 73 -7.33 -6.21 -10.69
C CYS A 73 -5.85 -6.02 -11.09
N MET A 74 -5.03 -7.09 -11.02
CA MET A 74 -3.65 -7.06 -11.51
C MET A 74 -3.57 -6.58 -12.96
N ALA A 75 -4.40 -7.12 -13.86
CA ALA A 75 -4.39 -6.72 -15.27
C ALA A 75 -4.71 -5.23 -15.43
N LEU A 76 -5.73 -4.71 -14.71
CA LEU A 76 -6.11 -3.31 -14.77
C LEU A 76 -5.01 -2.37 -14.24
N LEU A 77 -4.31 -2.77 -13.19
CA LEU A 77 -3.22 -1.96 -12.62
C LEU A 77 -1.91 -2.08 -13.43
N SER A 78 -1.71 -3.17 -14.18
CA SER A 78 -0.54 -3.34 -15.04
C SER A 78 -0.50 -2.34 -16.19
N ASP A 79 -1.64 -1.83 -16.61
CA ASP A 79 -1.75 -0.84 -17.70
C ASP A 79 -1.41 0.59 -17.26
N ILE A 80 -1.22 0.81 -15.96
CA ILE A 80 -0.85 2.15 -15.46
C ILE A 80 0.62 2.42 -15.78
N SER A 81 0.86 3.36 -16.69
CA SER A 81 2.19 3.88 -16.95
C SER A 81 2.74 4.58 -15.70
N GLN A 82 4.06 4.56 -15.50
CA GLN A 82 4.75 5.22 -14.38
C GLN A 82 4.65 4.51 -13.01
N ILE A 83 4.00 3.36 -12.91
CA ILE A 83 4.03 2.57 -11.68
C ILE A 83 5.13 1.51 -11.79
N ASN A 84 6.09 1.55 -10.88
CA ASN A 84 7.09 0.49 -10.73
C ASN A 84 6.60 -0.52 -9.68
N ILE A 85 5.71 -1.42 -10.12
CA ILE A 85 5.14 -2.48 -9.30
C ILE A 85 5.61 -3.83 -9.81
N ARG A 86 5.92 -4.72 -8.86
CA ARG A 86 6.04 -6.14 -9.11
C ARG A 86 4.78 -6.85 -8.64
N PHE A 87 4.15 -7.54 -9.54
CA PHE A 87 3.06 -8.44 -9.22
C PHE A 87 3.63 -9.83 -8.95
N VAL A 88 3.55 -10.27 -7.71
CA VAL A 88 4.08 -11.58 -7.29
C VAL A 88 2.91 -12.55 -7.13
N PRO A 89 2.73 -13.52 -8.05
CA PRO A 89 1.68 -14.52 -7.94
C PRO A 89 1.91 -15.37 -6.69
N LEU A 90 0.85 -15.63 -5.92
CA LEU A 90 0.90 -16.46 -4.72
C LEU A 90 0.21 -17.80 -4.97
N ASN A 91 -0.96 -17.75 -5.60
CA ASN A 91 -1.79 -18.89 -5.96
C ASN A 91 -2.78 -18.47 -7.05
N ASP A 92 -3.84 -19.25 -7.25
CA ASP A 92 -4.86 -18.93 -8.27
C ASP A 92 -5.71 -17.70 -7.92
N ASP A 93 -5.86 -17.38 -6.64
CA ASP A 93 -6.75 -16.32 -6.12
C ASP A 93 -6.03 -15.02 -5.82
N PHE A 94 -4.75 -15.08 -5.41
CA PHE A 94 -4.03 -13.93 -4.89
C PHE A 94 -2.75 -13.59 -5.66
N VAL A 95 -2.59 -12.30 -5.88
CA VAL A 95 -1.35 -11.68 -6.37
C VAL A 95 -0.94 -10.59 -5.40
N LEU A 96 0.31 -10.58 -4.97
CA LEU A 96 0.85 -9.51 -4.13
C LEU A 96 1.15 -8.28 -4.98
N LEU A 97 0.68 -7.10 -4.53
CA LEU A 97 1.13 -5.81 -5.01
C LEU A 97 2.40 -5.41 -4.27
N ASN A 98 3.54 -5.52 -4.94
CA ASN A 98 4.84 -5.10 -4.40
C ASN A 98 5.30 -3.82 -5.09
N ASN A 99 5.11 -2.68 -4.41
CA ASN A 99 5.54 -1.38 -4.94
C ASN A 99 7.05 -1.20 -4.72
N LEU A 100 7.76 -0.82 -5.78
CA LEU A 100 9.21 -0.56 -5.78
C LEU A 100 9.55 0.93 -5.84
N THR A 101 8.55 1.80 -5.94
CA THR A 101 8.74 3.25 -5.99
C THR A 101 8.79 3.83 -4.59
N VAL A 102 9.96 4.27 -4.14
CA VAL A 102 10.16 4.92 -2.83
C VAL A 102 10.77 6.30 -3.05
N LEU A 103 10.13 7.34 -2.54
CA LEU A 103 10.49 8.73 -2.78
C LEU A 103 10.89 9.47 -1.49
N ASP A 104 11.93 10.30 -1.54
CA ASP A 104 12.26 11.31 -0.53
C ASP A 104 11.57 12.63 -0.92
N CYS A 105 10.29 12.69 -0.69
CA CYS A 105 9.42 13.73 -1.23
C CYS A 105 8.77 14.64 -0.17
N LEU A 106 9.02 14.41 1.12
CA LEU A 106 8.48 15.28 2.16
C LEU A 106 9.25 16.60 2.25
N ASP A 107 8.53 17.69 2.42
CA ASP A 107 9.11 18.95 2.89
C ASP A 107 9.44 18.79 4.38
N ARG A 108 10.72 18.54 4.66
CA ARG A 108 11.21 18.26 6.04
C ARG A 108 11.04 19.42 7.00
N LYS A 109 10.90 20.66 6.50
CA LYS A 109 10.73 21.85 7.35
C LYS A 109 9.27 22.03 7.78
N LYS A 110 8.34 21.65 6.92
CA LYS A 110 6.90 21.80 7.16
C LYS A 110 6.29 20.54 7.78
N THR A 111 6.78 19.34 7.42
CA THR A 111 6.24 18.06 7.90
C THR A 111 6.36 17.96 9.42
N LYS A 112 5.25 17.62 10.09
CA LYS A 112 5.24 17.37 11.53
C LYS A 112 5.40 15.88 11.78
N TYR A 113 6.44 15.55 12.56
CA TYR A 113 6.77 14.17 12.89
C TYR A 113 6.30 13.81 14.30
N LYS A 114 5.92 12.55 14.48
CA LYS A 114 5.75 11.95 15.81
C LYS A 114 7.08 11.41 16.27
N TYR A 115 7.46 11.75 17.49
CA TYR A 115 8.72 11.31 18.09
C TYR A 115 8.44 10.43 19.31
N PHE A 116 9.33 9.48 19.54
CA PHE A 116 9.52 8.84 20.83
C PHE A 116 10.98 9.00 21.20
N GLU A 117 11.24 9.70 22.30
CA GLU A 117 12.57 10.20 22.64
C GLU A 117 13.15 11.02 21.47
N ASN A 118 14.22 10.52 20.83
CA ASN A 118 14.84 11.19 19.68
C ASN A 118 14.53 10.50 18.34
N ASP A 119 13.73 9.43 18.35
CA ASP A 119 13.42 8.66 17.17
C ASP A 119 12.09 9.07 16.53
N ILE A 120 12.11 9.17 15.20
CA ILE A 120 10.87 9.40 14.44
C ILE A 120 10.08 8.10 14.39
N LEU A 121 8.90 8.11 15.00
CA LEU A 121 7.94 7.01 14.96
C LEU A 121 7.01 7.05 13.73
N GLY A 122 6.82 8.22 13.15
CA GLY A 122 5.91 8.42 12.03
C GLY A 122 5.66 9.89 11.71
N VAL A 123 4.61 10.16 10.96
CA VAL A 123 4.21 11.50 10.55
C VAL A 123 2.85 11.82 11.16
N GLU A 124 2.74 13.00 11.76
CA GLU A 124 1.48 13.55 12.26
C GLU A 124 0.76 14.36 11.19
N GLN A 125 1.51 15.19 10.45
CA GLN A 125 1.00 16.00 9.36
C GLN A 125 1.98 15.99 8.21
N TYR A 126 1.50 15.56 7.05
CA TYR A 126 2.28 15.48 5.82
C TYR A 126 2.35 16.82 5.10
N TYR A 127 3.54 17.18 4.62
CA TYR A 127 3.75 18.23 3.64
C TYR A 127 4.69 17.71 2.56
N PHE A 128 4.23 17.71 1.32
CA PHE A 128 5.02 17.24 0.19
C PHE A 128 5.69 18.41 -0.53
N LYS A 129 6.87 18.16 -1.10
CA LYS A 129 7.51 19.10 -2.02
C LYS A 129 6.66 19.24 -3.28
N GLU A 130 6.65 20.42 -3.90
CA GLU A 130 5.99 20.57 -5.20
C GLU A 130 6.71 19.71 -6.25
N ASN A 131 6.03 18.74 -6.83
CA ASN A 131 6.53 17.83 -7.85
C ASN A 131 5.38 17.08 -8.52
N ASN A 132 5.67 16.43 -9.66
CA ASN A 132 4.78 15.42 -10.22
C ASN A 132 5.08 14.07 -9.56
N TYR A 133 4.07 13.51 -8.92
CA TYR A 133 4.19 12.21 -8.25
C TYR A 133 3.61 11.10 -9.12
N PRO A 134 4.23 9.90 -9.10
CA PRO A 134 3.63 8.75 -9.76
C PRO A 134 2.30 8.38 -9.08
N PRO A 135 1.41 7.68 -9.79
CA PRO A 135 0.10 7.29 -9.27
C PRO A 135 0.13 6.51 -7.96
N LEU A 136 1.18 5.72 -7.72
CA LEU A 136 1.40 4.93 -6.50
C LEU A 136 2.87 4.97 -6.08
N PHE A 137 3.14 5.26 -4.81
CA PHE A 137 4.50 5.34 -4.26
C PHE A 137 4.52 5.10 -2.74
N GLN A 138 5.71 4.93 -2.20
CA GLN A 138 5.99 4.96 -0.77
C GLN A 138 6.91 6.13 -0.43
N VAL A 139 6.92 6.53 0.84
CA VAL A 139 7.66 7.69 1.30
C VAL A 139 8.81 7.26 2.20
N LYS A 140 9.99 7.85 1.96
CA LYS A 140 11.18 7.68 2.76
C LYS A 140 11.34 8.84 3.73
N LEU A 141 11.48 8.52 5.02
CA LEU A 141 11.75 9.50 6.07
C LEU A 141 13.23 9.92 6.08
N GLN A 142 13.53 11.02 6.78
CA GLN A 142 14.90 11.54 6.91
C GLN A 142 15.88 10.55 7.58
N ASN A 143 15.40 9.65 8.45
CA ASN A 143 16.19 8.56 9.06
C ASN A 143 16.30 7.32 8.20
N GLN A 144 16.00 7.41 6.91
CA GLN A 144 16.01 6.34 5.90
C GLN A 144 14.93 5.25 6.11
N LEU A 145 14.07 5.36 7.12
CA LEU A 145 12.93 4.47 7.27
C LEU A 145 11.91 4.73 6.15
N ILE A 146 11.30 3.67 5.64
CA ILE A 146 10.21 3.75 4.66
C ILE A 146 8.89 3.65 5.43
N ILE A 147 8.00 4.62 5.19
CA ILE A 147 6.64 4.56 5.70
C ILE A 147 5.94 3.38 5.04
N ARG A 148 5.30 2.54 5.84
CA ARG A 148 4.64 1.31 5.35
C ARG A 148 3.40 1.57 4.53
N ASP A 149 2.78 2.75 4.72
CA ASP A 149 1.60 3.13 3.95
C ASP A 149 1.97 3.36 2.48
N TYR A 150 1.04 3.06 1.60
CA TYR A 150 1.11 3.43 0.20
C TYR A 150 0.41 4.76 -0.01
N PHE A 151 1.05 5.61 -0.80
CA PHE A 151 0.53 6.93 -1.16
C PHE A 151 0.09 6.90 -2.61
N VAL A 152 -1.03 7.54 -2.88
CA VAL A 152 -1.61 7.59 -4.23
C VAL A 152 -2.02 9.02 -4.59
N THR A 153 -2.08 9.29 -5.90
CA THR A 153 -2.56 10.55 -6.46
C THR A 153 -3.98 10.39 -7.01
N ASP A 154 -4.58 11.52 -7.42
CA ASP A 154 -5.88 11.54 -8.09
C ASP A 154 -5.93 10.57 -9.29
N GLU A 155 -4.82 10.43 -10.04
CA GLU A 155 -4.73 9.53 -11.20
C GLU A 155 -5.01 8.06 -10.82
N PHE A 156 -4.44 7.59 -9.70
CA PHE A 156 -4.70 6.23 -9.21
C PHE A 156 -6.17 6.04 -8.82
N ILE A 157 -6.74 7.04 -8.13
CA ILE A 157 -8.14 7.02 -7.70
C ILE A 157 -9.08 6.96 -8.90
N ASP A 158 -8.79 7.76 -9.95
CA ASP A 158 -9.58 7.76 -11.18
C ASP A 158 -9.58 6.40 -11.87
N ILE A 159 -8.43 5.70 -11.87
CA ILE A 159 -8.33 4.36 -12.44
C ILE A 159 -9.15 3.35 -11.63
N VAL A 160 -9.04 3.39 -10.29
CA VAL A 160 -9.81 2.53 -9.39
C VAL A 160 -11.31 2.74 -9.59
N ASN A 161 -11.75 4.00 -9.64
CA ASN A 161 -13.17 4.37 -9.80
C ASN A 161 -13.71 3.98 -11.18
N ARG A 162 -12.98 4.28 -12.26
CA ARG A 162 -13.36 3.97 -13.64
C ARG A 162 -13.52 2.47 -13.86
N ASN A 163 -12.67 1.67 -13.24
CA ASN A 163 -12.70 0.22 -13.35
C ASN A 163 -13.55 -0.45 -12.27
N ASN A 164 -14.18 0.35 -11.39
CA ASN A 164 -15.01 -0.13 -10.29
C ASN A 164 -14.30 -1.19 -9.39
N ILE A 165 -13.01 -0.96 -9.11
CA ILE A 165 -12.19 -1.83 -8.27
C ILE A 165 -12.67 -1.70 -6.82
N LYS A 166 -12.94 -2.84 -6.17
CA LYS A 166 -13.52 -2.92 -4.83
C LYS A 166 -12.48 -3.25 -3.77
N GLY A 167 -12.72 -2.80 -2.54
CA GLY A 167 -11.90 -3.13 -1.38
C GLY A 167 -10.93 -2.03 -0.96
N LEU A 168 -10.96 -0.86 -1.60
CA LEU A 168 -10.07 0.27 -1.29
C LEU A 168 -10.82 1.48 -0.76
N LYS A 169 -10.13 2.21 0.14
CA LYS A 169 -10.46 3.55 0.61
C LYS A 169 -9.28 4.49 0.40
N PHE A 170 -9.56 5.77 0.28
CA PHE A 170 -8.56 6.82 0.08
C PHE A 170 -8.73 7.90 1.13
N LYS A 171 -7.70 8.08 1.96
CA LYS A 171 -7.67 9.13 2.98
C LYS A 171 -6.83 10.28 2.50
N GLU A 172 -7.46 11.41 2.16
CA GLU A 172 -6.74 12.63 1.80
C GLU A 172 -5.86 13.10 2.96
N ILE A 173 -4.58 13.35 2.68
CA ILE A 173 -3.59 13.76 3.67
C ILE A 173 -2.85 15.03 3.30
N TRP A 174 -2.90 15.41 2.03
CA TRP A 174 -2.27 16.63 1.56
C TRP A 174 -2.90 17.13 0.27
N ASP A 175 -2.97 18.47 0.14
CA ASP A 175 -3.37 19.18 -1.07
C ASP A 175 -2.36 20.29 -1.35
N SER A 176 -1.89 20.41 -2.61
CA SER A 176 -0.98 21.48 -3.03
C SER A 176 -1.55 22.89 -2.81
N ASP A 177 -2.87 23.01 -2.74
CA ASP A 177 -3.55 24.27 -2.55
C ASP A 177 -3.70 24.68 -1.08
N MET A 178 -3.36 23.77 -0.15
CA MET A 178 -3.21 24.08 1.28
C MET A 178 -1.90 24.84 1.50
N LYS A 179 -1.98 26.14 1.65
CA LYS A 179 -0.85 27.04 2.00
C LYS A 179 -0.61 27.11 3.48
#